data_abe197c3881b16fbf4dd2de156154e49
#
_entry.id   abe197c3881b16fbf4dd2de156154e49
#
_cell.length_a   1.000
_cell.length_b   1.000
_cell.length_c   1.000
_cell.angle_alpha   90.00
_cell.angle_beta   90.00
_cell.angle_gamma   90.00
#
_symmetry.space_group_name_H-M   'P 1'
#
loop_
_entity.id
_entity.type
_entity.pdbx_description
1 polymer ?
#
loop_
_entity_poly.entity_id
_entity_poly.type
_entity_poly.pdbx_seq_one_letter_code
_entity_poly.pdbx_strand_id
1 'polypeptide(L)'
;PDRSICPNPLAKQAKQMTWVESTAQLHGHAWQGDPETQLRSSLSSCVSHPSGLPPLQQMLVAGDLIGIAIVDLNPSVAAILDELLHWLATQAVQSEHVAVVLPMGTIPPATLCQFERVQAAHKGVHWVKHDPQDPQGSSYLAANAAASPIYINRVLVDADVVIAIRSPLSPHPEAQAIAMACELYPQFTNFETWSRLFQTYAQVPDKKGWQAEVVESEEWLGIIFWIECLHHPNGQIQTLLSGDRKSLSVAREASYSNYSTPSTSPVPQMIVLDVPK
;
A
#
# COMPACT_ATOMS: atom_id res chain seq x y z
N PRO A 1 -9.38 -42.02 -7.90
CA PRO A 1 -8.99 -41.69 -6.55
C PRO A 1 -9.17 -40.19 -6.35
N ASP A 2 -10.20 -39.92 -5.59
CA ASP A 2 -10.76 -38.61 -5.30
C ASP A 2 -9.82 -37.88 -4.36
N ARG A 3 -9.20 -36.79 -4.83
CA ARG A 3 -8.47 -35.87 -3.96
C ARG A 3 -9.47 -34.84 -3.46
N SER A 4 -10.09 -35.15 -2.32
CA SER A 4 -10.84 -34.18 -1.54
C SER A 4 -9.88 -33.05 -1.11
N ILE A 5 -10.03 -31.90 -1.76
CA ILE A 5 -9.35 -30.65 -1.41
C ILE A 5 -9.84 -30.26 -0.01
N CYS A 6 -8.97 -30.35 0.99
CA CYS A 6 -9.25 -29.82 2.33
C CYS A 6 -9.58 -28.33 2.20
N PRO A 7 -10.73 -27.85 2.66
CA PRO A 7 -11.05 -26.44 2.63
C PRO A 7 -10.10 -25.69 3.58
N ASN A 8 -9.37 -24.71 3.04
CA ASN A 8 -8.47 -23.85 3.77
C ASN A 8 -9.24 -23.12 4.90
N PRO A 9 -8.95 -23.37 6.18
CA PRO A 9 -9.67 -22.76 7.29
C PRO A 9 -9.51 -21.23 7.33
N LEU A 10 -8.44 -20.68 6.75
CA LEU A 10 -8.20 -19.24 6.69
C LEU A 10 -9.05 -18.53 5.63
N ALA A 11 -9.48 -19.22 4.57
CA ALA A 11 -10.38 -18.64 3.57
C ALA A 11 -11.78 -18.36 4.13
N LYS A 12 -12.19 -19.00 5.24
CA LYS A 12 -13.44 -18.71 5.94
C LYS A 12 -13.33 -17.46 6.84
N GLN A 13 -12.14 -17.13 7.35
CA GLN A 13 -11.94 -15.93 8.18
C GLN A 13 -11.87 -14.64 7.36
N ALA A 14 -11.42 -14.69 6.11
CA ALA A 14 -11.36 -13.52 5.23
C ALA A 14 -12.75 -13.02 4.76
N LYS A 15 -13.83 -13.78 4.98
CA LYS A 15 -15.18 -13.48 4.47
C LYS A 15 -15.99 -12.47 5.29
N GLN A 16 -15.47 -11.93 6.40
CA GLN A 16 -16.25 -11.05 7.29
C GLN A 16 -15.53 -9.78 7.75
N MET A 17 -14.72 -9.16 6.89
CA MET A 17 -14.36 -7.76 7.13
C MET A 17 -15.43 -6.85 6.52
N THR A 18 -16.38 -6.44 7.35
CA THR A 18 -17.38 -5.42 6.99
C THR A 18 -16.81 -4.06 7.37
N TRP A 19 -16.64 -3.17 6.41
CA TRP A 19 -16.28 -1.78 6.65
C TRP A 19 -17.48 -1.04 7.21
N VAL A 20 -17.34 -0.41 8.38
CA VAL A 20 -18.34 0.50 8.93
C VAL A 20 -17.99 1.90 8.48
N GLU A 21 -18.84 2.50 7.67
CA GLU A 21 -18.77 3.92 7.34
C GLU A 21 -19.08 4.75 8.60
N SER A 22 -18.03 5.37 9.16
CA SER A 22 -18.20 6.33 10.26
C SER A 22 -18.40 7.72 9.65
N THR A 23 -19.62 8.22 9.69
CA THR A 23 -19.95 9.61 9.38
C THR A 23 -19.67 10.49 10.58
N ALA A 24 -18.41 10.88 10.81
CA ALA A 24 -18.08 11.94 11.74
C ALA A 24 -17.87 13.24 10.96
N GLN A 25 -18.76 14.21 11.16
CA GLN A 25 -18.61 15.58 10.65
C GLN A 25 -17.54 16.29 11.49
N LEU A 26 -16.33 16.44 10.95
CA LEU A 26 -15.27 17.26 11.52
C LEU A 26 -14.92 18.37 10.53
N HIS A 27 -14.94 19.61 11.01
CA HIS A 27 -14.65 20.79 10.22
C HIS A 27 -13.13 20.92 10.05
N GLY A 28 -12.61 20.53 8.88
CA GLY A 28 -11.24 20.84 8.46
C GLY A 28 -11.30 21.63 7.16
N HIS A 29 -10.26 22.39 6.87
CA HIS A 29 -10.17 23.13 5.60
C HIS A 29 -10.21 22.13 4.44
N ALA A 30 -11.37 22.04 3.79
CA ALA A 30 -11.55 21.26 2.57
C ALA A 30 -10.64 21.83 1.46
N TRP A 31 -10.18 20.99 0.59
CA TRP A 31 -9.54 21.41 -0.66
C TRP A 31 -10.44 22.46 -1.35
N GLN A 32 -9.88 23.63 -1.61
CA GLN A 32 -10.60 24.73 -2.28
C GLN A 32 -10.24 24.69 -3.76
N GLY A 33 -11.25 24.48 -4.63
CA GLY A 33 -11.07 24.42 -6.07
C GLY A 33 -11.45 23.09 -6.69
N ASP A 34 -11.10 22.88 -7.96
CA ASP A 34 -11.31 21.62 -8.66
C ASP A 34 -10.40 20.52 -8.07
N PRO A 35 -10.98 19.44 -7.53
CA PRO A 35 -10.22 18.39 -6.83
C PRO A 35 -9.16 17.71 -7.72
N GLU A 36 -9.43 17.57 -9.02
CA GLU A 36 -8.52 16.92 -9.95
C GLU A 36 -7.28 17.79 -10.20
N THR A 37 -7.48 19.08 -10.47
CA THR A 37 -6.36 20.04 -10.65
C THR A 37 -5.51 20.14 -9.39
N GLN A 38 -6.12 20.08 -8.22
CA GLN A 38 -5.42 20.13 -6.94
C GLN A 38 -4.63 18.84 -6.68
N LEU A 39 -5.20 17.67 -6.99
CA LEU A 39 -4.51 16.40 -6.88
C LEU A 39 -3.27 16.36 -7.78
N ARG A 40 -3.42 16.78 -9.04
CA ARG A 40 -2.34 16.86 -10.02
C ARG A 40 -1.20 17.75 -9.55
N SER A 41 -1.50 18.95 -9.06
CA SER A 41 -0.50 19.88 -8.55
C SER A 41 0.20 19.34 -7.29
N SER A 42 -0.56 18.73 -6.39
CA SER A 42 -0.05 18.11 -5.17
C SER A 42 0.86 16.91 -5.48
N LEU A 43 0.47 16.07 -6.43
CA LEU A 43 1.30 14.94 -6.86
C LEU A 43 2.58 15.42 -7.52
N SER A 44 2.50 16.39 -8.43
CA SER A 44 3.68 16.96 -9.10
C SER A 44 4.66 17.55 -8.09
N SER A 45 4.17 18.28 -7.09
CA SER A 45 5.00 18.79 -5.99
C SER A 45 5.60 17.66 -5.17
N CYS A 46 4.81 16.67 -4.83
CA CYS A 46 5.18 15.51 -4.03
C CYS A 46 6.33 14.73 -4.68
N VAL A 47 6.22 14.36 -5.96
CA VAL A 47 7.26 13.59 -6.66
C VAL A 47 8.52 14.42 -6.97
N SER A 48 8.41 15.75 -6.98
CA SER A 48 9.54 16.66 -7.22
C SER A 48 10.33 17.00 -5.95
N HIS A 49 9.70 16.85 -4.76
CA HIS A 49 10.30 17.19 -3.47
C HIS A 49 10.07 16.08 -2.44
N PRO A 50 10.54 14.85 -2.71
CA PRO A 50 10.38 13.74 -1.77
C PRO A 50 11.26 13.93 -0.54
N SER A 51 10.85 13.34 0.57
CA SER A 51 11.64 13.32 1.81
C SER A 51 12.67 12.18 1.76
N GLY A 52 13.96 12.48 1.93
CA GLY A 52 15.04 11.50 2.02
C GLY A 52 15.45 10.84 0.70
N LEU A 53 14.83 11.20 -0.41
CA LEU A 53 15.15 10.72 -1.76
C LEU A 53 15.35 11.89 -2.74
N PRO A 54 16.07 11.70 -3.85
CA PRO A 54 16.06 12.66 -4.95
C PRO A 54 14.67 12.72 -5.60
N PRO A 55 14.37 13.80 -6.36
CA PRO A 55 13.15 13.88 -7.17
C PRO A 55 12.96 12.61 -8.02
N LEU A 56 11.72 12.11 -8.10
CA LEU A 56 11.44 10.85 -8.81
C LEU A 56 11.96 10.88 -10.25
N GLN A 57 11.84 12.02 -10.94
CA GLN A 57 12.38 12.21 -12.29
C GLN A 57 13.89 11.89 -12.39
N GLN A 58 14.66 12.17 -11.35
CA GLN A 58 16.10 11.92 -11.33
C GLN A 58 16.45 10.45 -11.05
N MET A 59 15.49 9.69 -10.57
CA MET A 59 15.64 8.25 -10.31
C MET A 59 15.29 7.39 -11.54
N LEU A 60 14.59 7.97 -12.52
CA LEU A 60 14.17 7.26 -13.73
C LEU A 60 15.23 7.35 -14.83
N VAL A 61 15.55 6.20 -15.40
CA VAL A 61 16.43 6.07 -16.58
C VAL A 61 15.62 5.52 -17.74
N ALA A 62 15.98 5.91 -18.94
CA ALA A 62 15.29 5.43 -20.15
C ALA A 62 15.43 3.90 -20.27
N GLY A 63 14.30 3.22 -20.33
CA GLY A 63 14.23 1.76 -20.42
C GLY A 63 14.00 1.05 -19.08
N ASP A 64 13.99 1.77 -17.96
CA ASP A 64 13.68 1.18 -16.64
C ASP A 64 12.31 0.51 -16.63
N LEU A 65 12.24 -0.63 -15.97
CA LEU A 65 11.01 -1.30 -15.59
C LEU A 65 10.50 -0.73 -14.28
N ILE A 66 9.28 -0.20 -14.28
CA ILE A 66 8.68 0.43 -13.12
C ILE A 66 7.59 -0.47 -12.56
N GLY A 67 7.77 -0.90 -11.32
CA GLY A 67 6.77 -1.65 -10.55
C GLY A 67 6.01 -0.71 -9.61
N ILE A 68 4.69 -0.57 -9.80
CA ILE A 68 3.84 0.22 -8.91
C ILE A 68 3.05 -0.72 -8.01
N ALA A 69 3.36 -0.73 -6.72
CA ALA A 69 2.66 -1.53 -5.72
C ALA A 69 1.51 -0.72 -5.09
N ILE A 70 0.29 -1.21 -5.25
CA ILE A 70 -0.89 -0.62 -4.59
C ILE A 70 -1.09 -1.33 -3.26
N VAL A 71 -0.74 -0.65 -2.17
CA VAL A 71 -0.80 -1.24 -0.82
C VAL A 71 -2.23 -1.22 -0.27
N ASP A 72 -2.97 -0.14 -0.51
CA ASP A 72 -4.35 0.03 -0.05
C ASP A 72 -5.31 0.23 -1.20
N LEU A 73 -6.42 -0.51 -1.19
CA LEU A 73 -7.46 -0.41 -2.20
C LEU A 73 -8.56 0.57 -1.77
N ASN A 74 -8.39 1.84 -2.09
CA ASN A 74 -9.39 2.87 -1.84
C ASN A 74 -9.48 3.87 -3.01
N PRO A 75 -10.56 4.68 -3.06
CA PRO A 75 -10.80 5.62 -4.15
C PRO A 75 -9.69 6.67 -4.36
N SER A 76 -9.11 7.17 -3.27
CA SER A 76 -8.05 8.17 -3.34
C SER A 76 -6.77 7.60 -3.95
N VAL A 77 -6.44 6.36 -3.62
CA VAL A 77 -5.28 5.65 -4.20
C VAL A 77 -5.47 5.42 -5.70
N ALA A 78 -6.69 5.09 -6.14
CA ALA A 78 -6.99 4.96 -7.57
C ALA A 78 -6.80 6.30 -8.31
N ALA A 79 -7.25 7.42 -7.73
CA ALA A 79 -7.05 8.75 -8.31
C ALA A 79 -5.56 9.16 -8.34
N ILE A 80 -4.80 8.87 -7.29
CA ILE A 80 -3.35 9.12 -7.25
C ILE A 80 -2.63 8.28 -8.30
N LEU A 81 -3.00 7.02 -8.47
CA LEU A 81 -2.44 6.15 -9.48
C LEU A 81 -2.68 6.70 -10.89
N ASP A 82 -3.89 7.17 -11.18
CA ASP A 82 -4.25 7.77 -12.47
C ASP A 82 -3.35 8.97 -12.78
N GLU A 83 -3.23 9.91 -11.85
CA GLU A 83 -2.36 11.08 -12.01
C GLU A 83 -0.86 10.71 -12.08
N LEU A 84 -0.42 9.68 -11.34
CA LEU A 84 0.95 9.20 -11.42
C LEU A 84 1.27 8.59 -12.79
N LEU A 85 0.37 7.81 -13.36
CA LEU A 85 0.54 7.23 -14.68
C LEU A 85 0.58 8.32 -15.78
N HIS A 86 -0.28 9.35 -15.66
CA HIS A 86 -0.19 10.53 -16.51
C HIS A 86 1.15 11.26 -16.35
N TRP A 87 1.61 11.46 -15.13
CA TRP A 87 2.89 12.09 -14.86
C TRP A 87 4.06 11.29 -15.44
N LEU A 88 4.09 9.96 -15.26
CA LEU A 88 5.13 9.10 -15.83
C LEU A 88 5.17 9.21 -17.37
N ALA A 89 4.02 9.27 -18.02
CA ALA A 89 3.95 9.50 -19.47
C ALA A 89 4.58 10.83 -19.89
N THR A 90 4.48 11.89 -19.06
CA THR A 90 5.17 13.17 -19.32
C THR A 90 6.69 13.08 -19.15
N GLN A 91 7.20 12.08 -18.42
CA GLN A 91 8.63 11.81 -18.25
C GLN A 91 9.20 10.91 -19.36
N ALA A 92 8.46 10.70 -20.44
CA ALA A 92 8.81 9.81 -21.56
C ALA A 92 8.98 8.33 -21.14
N VAL A 93 8.38 7.92 -20.03
CA VAL A 93 8.28 6.51 -19.65
C VAL A 93 7.29 5.82 -20.57
N GLN A 94 7.69 4.72 -21.18
CA GLN A 94 6.82 3.92 -22.04
C GLN A 94 5.84 3.11 -21.17
N SER A 95 4.57 3.10 -21.54
CA SER A 95 3.52 2.41 -20.77
C SER A 95 3.80 0.91 -20.62
N GLU A 96 4.44 0.29 -21.61
CA GLU A 96 4.83 -1.13 -21.61
C GLU A 96 5.90 -1.46 -20.56
N HIS A 97 6.63 -0.46 -20.08
CA HIS A 97 7.62 -0.60 -19.01
C HIS A 97 7.03 -0.38 -17.62
N VAL A 98 5.74 -0.08 -17.53
CA VAL A 98 5.07 0.13 -16.25
C VAL A 98 4.16 -1.05 -15.92
N ALA A 99 4.32 -1.58 -14.73
CA ALA A 99 3.44 -2.62 -14.20
C ALA A 99 2.81 -2.19 -12.88
N VAL A 100 1.50 -2.33 -12.76
CA VAL A 100 0.73 -2.07 -11.53
C VAL A 100 0.39 -3.38 -10.87
N VAL A 101 0.79 -3.54 -9.61
CA VAL A 101 0.53 -4.74 -8.81
C VAL A 101 -0.54 -4.40 -7.77
N LEU A 102 -1.71 -5.03 -7.92
CA LEU A 102 -2.80 -4.92 -6.96
C LEU A 102 -2.66 -5.99 -5.87
N PRO A 103 -2.99 -5.68 -4.61
CA PRO A 103 -2.88 -6.65 -3.53
C PRO A 103 -3.92 -7.75 -3.65
N MET A 104 -3.68 -8.85 -2.92
CA MET A 104 -4.68 -9.89 -2.71
C MET A 104 -5.86 -9.34 -1.90
N GLY A 105 -7.06 -9.73 -2.24
CA GLY A 105 -8.24 -9.41 -1.46
C GLY A 105 -9.47 -9.09 -2.31
N THR A 106 -10.56 -8.80 -1.60
CA THR A 106 -11.81 -8.36 -2.22
C THR A 106 -11.83 -6.85 -2.30
N ILE A 107 -11.94 -6.32 -3.50
CA ILE A 107 -12.05 -4.88 -3.74
C ILE A 107 -13.53 -4.50 -3.64
N PRO A 108 -13.91 -3.48 -2.85
CA PRO A 108 -15.28 -2.97 -2.86
C PRO A 108 -15.71 -2.57 -4.26
N PRO A 109 -16.95 -2.85 -4.71
CA PRO A 109 -17.37 -2.61 -6.09
C PRO A 109 -17.15 -1.17 -6.58
N ALA A 110 -17.42 -0.18 -5.74
CA ALA A 110 -17.20 1.22 -6.06
C ALA A 110 -15.74 1.56 -6.31
N THR A 111 -14.83 0.98 -5.53
CA THR A 111 -13.39 1.13 -5.68
C THR A 111 -12.89 0.37 -6.91
N LEU A 112 -13.41 -0.84 -7.14
CA LEU A 112 -13.07 -1.64 -8.32
C LEU A 112 -13.36 -0.88 -9.62
N CYS A 113 -14.55 -0.27 -9.74
CA CYS A 113 -14.91 0.55 -10.89
C CYS A 113 -13.92 1.69 -11.17
N GLN A 114 -13.32 2.25 -10.12
CA GLN A 114 -12.32 3.31 -10.29
C GLN A 114 -11.00 2.76 -10.83
N PHE A 115 -10.49 1.66 -10.28
CA PHE A 115 -9.31 0.99 -10.83
C PHE A 115 -9.53 0.50 -12.26
N GLU A 116 -10.71 -0.03 -12.60
CA GLU A 116 -11.06 -0.42 -13.97
C GLU A 116 -11.05 0.78 -14.94
N ARG A 117 -11.50 1.96 -14.51
CA ARG A 117 -11.41 3.19 -15.31
C ARG A 117 -9.95 3.60 -15.56
N VAL A 118 -9.11 3.58 -14.52
CA VAL A 118 -7.69 3.86 -14.65
C VAL A 118 -7.04 2.86 -15.62
N GLN A 119 -7.34 1.58 -15.48
CA GLN A 119 -6.84 0.54 -16.39
C GLN A 119 -7.27 0.78 -17.85
N ALA A 120 -8.51 1.19 -18.07
CA ALA A 120 -9.03 1.47 -19.40
C ALA A 120 -8.39 2.72 -20.03
N ALA A 121 -8.03 3.73 -19.20
CA ALA A 121 -7.39 4.96 -19.65
C ALA A 121 -5.92 4.76 -20.03
N HIS A 122 -5.19 3.89 -19.30
CA HIS A 122 -3.76 3.67 -19.47
C HIS A 122 -3.46 2.35 -20.20
N LYS A 123 -3.77 2.31 -21.49
CA LYS A 123 -3.47 1.15 -22.36
C LYS A 123 -1.96 0.97 -22.50
N GLY A 124 -1.49 -0.27 -22.39
CA GLY A 124 -0.07 -0.61 -22.43
C GLY A 124 0.53 -0.87 -21.05
N VAL A 125 0.00 -0.27 -19.99
CA VAL A 125 0.39 -0.59 -18.62
C VAL A 125 0.00 -2.04 -18.30
N HIS A 126 0.95 -2.78 -17.74
CA HIS A 126 0.72 -4.16 -17.32
C HIS A 126 0.05 -4.20 -15.94
N TRP A 127 -1.08 -4.92 -15.81
CA TRP A 127 -1.82 -5.03 -14.57
C TRP A 127 -1.76 -6.45 -14.02
N VAL A 128 -1.27 -6.58 -12.79
CA VAL A 128 -1.11 -7.85 -12.09
C VAL A 128 -1.89 -7.82 -10.80
N LYS A 129 -2.77 -8.79 -10.59
CA LYS A 129 -3.34 -9.05 -9.28
C LYS A 129 -2.43 -10.04 -8.57
N HIS A 130 -1.89 -9.66 -7.43
CA HIS A 130 -1.04 -10.56 -6.65
C HIS A 130 -1.82 -11.79 -6.19
N ASP A 131 -1.30 -12.97 -6.52
CA ASP A 131 -1.76 -14.26 -5.99
C ASP A 131 -0.60 -14.92 -5.24
N PRO A 132 -0.66 -14.99 -3.90
CA PRO A 132 0.41 -15.60 -3.10
C PRO A 132 0.53 -17.11 -3.31
N GLN A 133 -0.45 -17.75 -3.94
CA GLN A 133 -0.44 -19.19 -4.24
C GLN A 133 0.14 -19.51 -5.63
N ASP A 134 0.33 -18.50 -6.48
CA ASP A 134 0.99 -18.68 -7.76
C ASP A 134 2.51 -18.82 -7.60
N PRO A 135 3.09 -20.01 -7.82
CA PRO A 135 4.53 -20.21 -7.64
C PRO A 135 5.36 -19.48 -8.71
N GLN A 136 4.76 -19.09 -9.84
CA GLN A 136 5.43 -18.33 -10.88
C GLN A 136 5.27 -16.82 -10.70
N GLY A 137 4.26 -16.40 -9.94
CA GLY A 137 3.98 -15.01 -9.61
C GLY A 137 4.92 -14.40 -8.56
N SER A 138 5.79 -15.21 -7.94
CA SER A 138 6.74 -14.78 -6.93
C SER A 138 8.17 -15.12 -7.31
N SER A 139 9.12 -14.26 -6.92
CA SER A 139 10.57 -14.46 -7.07
C SER A 139 11.25 -14.47 -5.72
N TYR A 140 12.33 -15.25 -5.61
CA TYR A 140 13.21 -15.23 -4.43
C TYR A 140 13.88 -13.86 -4.33
N LEU A 141 13.73 -13.23 -3.18
CA LEU A 141 14.36 -11.95 -2.88
C LEU A 141 15.64 -12.16 -2.06
N ALA A 142 15.49 -12.78 -0.90
CA ALA A 142 16.58 -12.97 0.05
C ALA A 142 16.23 -14.06 1.08
N ALA A 143 17.09 -14.26 2.09
CA ALA A 143 16.75 -15.02 3.28
C ALA A 143 16.85 -14.09 4.50
N ASN A 144 15.89 -14.21 5.43
CA ASN A 144 15.93 -13.44 6.68
C ASN A 144 17.05 -13.94 7.62
N ALA A 145 17.22 -13.27 8.76
CA ALA A 145 18.23 -13.62 9.76
C ALA A 145 18.12 -15.07 10.28
N ALA A 146 16.96 -15.71 10.18
CA ALA A 146 16.74 -17.12 10.52
C ALA A 146 16.97 -18.07 9.33
N ALA A 147 17.60 -17.60 8.25
CA ALA A 147 17.83 -18.33 7.00
C ALA A 147 16.52 -18.82 6.32
N SER A 148 15.39 -18.23 6.63
CA SER A 148 14.13 -18.54 5.95
C SER A 148 14.03 -17.74 4.66
N PRO A 149 13.70 -18.38 3.53
CA PRO A 149 13.59 -17.68 2.25
C PRO A 149 12.40 -16.72 2.24
N ILE A 150 12.58 -15.59 1.57
CA ILE A 150 11.58 -14.57 1.32
C ILE A 150 11.31 -14.52 -0.18
N TYR A 151 10.07 -14.70 -0.55
CA TYR A 151 9.59 -14.56 -1.92
C TYR A 151 8.60 -13.42 -1.99
N ILE A 152 8.81 -12.51 -2.94
CA ILE A 152 7.93 -11.37 -3.20
C ILE A 152 7.44 -11.45 -4.64
N ASN A 153 6.35 -10.76 -4.92
CA ASN A 153 5.80 -10.65 -6.28
C ASN A 153 6.90 -10.36 -7.29
N ARG A 154 6.97 -11.20 -8.33
CA ARG A 154 8.04 -11.17 -9.34
C ARG A 154 8.17 -9.81 -10.00
N VAL A 155 7.06 -9.15 -10.31
CA VAL A 155 7.05 -7.82 -10.96
C VAL A 155 7.79 -6.78 -10.12
N LEU A 156 7.67 -6.85 -8.79
CA LEU A 156 8.35 -5.92 -7.89
C LEU A 156 9.84 -6.26 -7.73
N VAL A 157 10.20 -7.55 -7.83
CA VAL A 157 11.61 -7.98 -7.77
C VAL A 157 12.35 -7.66 -9.07
N ASP A 158 11.67 -7.80 -10.21
CA ASP A 158 12.25 -7.57 -11.53
C ASP A 158 12.24 -6.08 -11.93
N ALA A 159 11.61 -5.20 -11.16
CA ALA A 159 11.55 -3.76 -11.43
C ALA A 159 12.85 -3.06 -11.06
N ASP A 160 13.30 -2.12 -11.92
CA ASP A 160 14.44 -1.23 -11.64
C ASP A 160 14.05 -0.14 -10.63
N VAL A 161 12.79 0.31 -10.68
CA VAL A 161 12.21 1.30 -9.76
C VAL A 161 10.89 0.78 -9.21
N VAL A 162 10.79 0.71 -7.89
CA VAL A 162 9.54 0.37 -7.20
C VAL A 162 8.90 1.64 -6.64
N ILE A 163 7.65 1.89 -7.00
CA ILE A 163 6.82 2.95 -6.43
C ILE A 163 5.70 2.29 -5.61
N ALA A 164 5.59 2.63 -4.34
CA ALA A 164 4.54 2.08 -3.48
C ALA A 164 3.55 3.17 -3.10
N ILE A 165 2.24 2.94 -3.34
CA ILE A 165 1.19 3.89 -3.01
C ILE A 165 0.35 3.33 -1.87
N ARG A 166 0.20 4.11 -0.79
CA ARG A 166 -0.62 3.75 0.35
C ARG A 166 -1.38 4.93 0.95
N SER A 167 -2.37 4.59 1.75
CA SER A 167 -3.16 5.53 2.54
C SER A 167 -3.18 5.06 3.99
N PRO A 168 -2.23 5.49 4.83
CA PRO A 168 -2.16 5.05 6.20
C PRO A 168 -3.40 5.46 7.00
N LEU A 169 -4.02 4.52 7.68
CA LEU A 169 -5.37 4.63 8.26
C LEU A 169 -5.50 5.53 9.48
N SER A 170 -4.48 5.88 10.19
CA SER A 170 -4.59 6.77 11.37
C SER A 170 -3.27 6.83 12.16
N PRO A 171 -3.00 7.91 12.91
CA PRO A 171 -1.87 7.97 13.82
C PRO A 171 -2.05 7.12 15.09
N HIS A 172 -3.22 6.54 15.33
CA HIS A 172 -3.47 5.74 16.55
C HIS A 172 -2.62 4.45 16.58
N PRO A 173 -2.00 4.12 17.73
CA PRO A 173 -1.16 2.93 17.89
C PRO A 173 -1.86 1.62 17.53
N GLU A 174 -3.17 1.51 17.77
CA GLU A 174 -3.96 0.32 17.42
C GLU A 174 -4.16 0.19 15.92
N ALA A 175 -4.35 1.31 15.22
CA ALA A 175 -4.41 1.34 13.76
C ALA A 175 -3.03 1.05 13.13
N GLN A 176 -1.94 1.42 13.79
CA GLN A 176 -0.58 1.06 13.35
C GLN A 176 -0.36 -0.46 13.35
N ALA A 177 -1.02 -1.20 14.23
CA ALA A 177 -0.92 -2.67 14.23
C ALA A 177 -1.55 -3.29 12.98
N ILE A 178 -2.64 -2.69 12.49
CA ILE A 178 -3.30 -3.10 11.24
C ILE A 178 -2.48 -2.58 10.05
N ALA A 179 -1.95 -1.37 10.15
CA ALA A 179 -1.08 -0.79 9.13
C ALA A 179 0.19 -1.61 8.87
N MET A 180 0.72 -2.32 9.87
CA MET A 180 1.85 -3.24 9.67
C MET A 180 1.51 -4.45 8.79
N ALA A 181 0.24 -4.85 8.71
CA ALA A 181 -0.21 -5.88 7.78
C ALA A 181 -0.45 -5.34 6.36
N CYS A 182 -0.46 -4.02 6.19
CA CYS A 182 -0.64 -3.30 4.93
C CYS A 182 0.66 -2.63 4.48
N GLU A 183 1.79 -3.29 4.69
CA GLU A 183 3.08 -2.89 4.15
C GLU A 183 3.40 -3.71 2.90
N LEU A 184 4.32 -3.23 2.07
CA LEU A 184 4.72 -3.95 0.87
C LEU A 184 5.16 -5.38 1.20
N TYR A 185 5.95 -5.52 2.27
CA TYR A 185 6.18 -6.79 2.93
C TYR A 185 5.33 -6.82 4.23
N PRO A 186 4.42 -7.77 4.45
CA PRO A 186 4.28 -9.08 3.80
C PRO A 186 3.20 -9.16 2.69
N GLN A 187 2.57 -8.07 2.32
CA GLN A 187 1.35 -8.10 1.49
C GLN A 187 1.57 -8.71 0.10
N PHE A 188 2.75 -8.51 -0.47
CA PHE A 188 3.11 -9.02 -1.80
C PHE A 188 4.01 -10.24 -1.75
N THR A 189 4.03 -10.97 -0.62
CA THR A 189 4.81 -12.21 -0.48
C THR A 189 4.03 -13.44 -0.90
N ASN A 190 4.74 -14.55 -1.18
CA ASN A 190 4.09 -15.83 -1.40
C ASN A 190 3.44 -16.35 -0.11
N PHE A 191 2.56 -17.34 -0.25
CA PHE A 191 1.77 -17.88 0.86
C PHE A 191 2.63 -18.45 2.00
N GLU A 192 3.78 -19.06 1.70
CA GLU A 192 4.66 -19.64 2.71
C GLU A 192 5.32 -18.56 3.56
N THR A 193 5.85 -17.49 2.94
CA THR A 193 6.43 -16.34 3.64
C THR A 193 5.38 -15.67 4.51
N TRP A 194 4.19 -15.40 3.95
CA TRP A 194 3.07 -14.78 4.64
C TRP A 194 2.62 -15.61 5.86
N SER A 195 2.42 -16.92 5.67
CA SER A 195 1.98 -17.83 6.74
C SER A 195 3.00 -17.94 7.86
N ARG A 196 4.29 -18.02 7.54
CA ARG A 196 5.38 -18.04 8.51
C ARG A 196 5.36 -16.78 9.37
N LEU A 197 5.24 -15.63 8.75
CA LEU A 197 5.18 -14.35 9.46
C LEU A 197 4.01 -14.31 10.44
N PHE A 198 2.83 -14.65 9.99
CA PHE A 198 1.66 -14.67 10.86
C PHE A 198 1.80 -15.66 12.01
N GLN A 199 2.33 -16.87 11.76
CA GLN A 199 2.58 -17.85 12.81
C GLN A 199 3.62 -17.36 13.82
N THR A 200 4.66 -16.70 13.35
CA THR A 200 5.74 -16.20 14.22
C THR A 200 5.29 -15.02 15.07
N TYR A 201 4.55 -14.08 14.48
CA TYR A 201 4.30 -12.78 15.12
C TYR A 201 2.87 -12.57 15.64
N ALA A 202 1.90 -13.39 15.24
CA ALA A 202 0.52 -13.27 15.72
C ALA A 202 0.38 -13.45 17.24
N GLN A 203 1.30 -14.19 17.86
CA GLN A 203 1.29 -14.52 19.28
C GLN A 203 2.32 -13.71 20.09
N VAL A 204 3.16 -12.91 19.45
CA VAL A 204 4.23 -12.16 20.11
C VAL A 204 3.76 -10.73 20.39
N PRO A 205 3.74 -10.31 21.68
CA PRO A 205 3.39 -8.93 22.03
C PRO A 205 4.37 -7.89 21.49
N ASP A 206 5.63 -8.28 21.35
CA ASP A 206 6.69 -7.40 20.85
C ASP A 206 6.78 -7.46 19.31
N LYS A 207 6.36 -6.38 18.69
CA LYS A 207 6.37 -6.22 17.24
C LYS A 207 7.72 -5.79 16.66
N LYS A 208 8.76 -5.63 17.48
CA LYS A 208 10.08 -5.16 17.01
C LYS A 208 10.71 -6.11 15.99
N GLY A 209 10.60 -7.42 16.21
CA GLY A 209 11.08 -8.41 15.26
C GLY A 209 10.39 -8.34 13.90
N TRP A 210 9.06 -8.16 13.89
CA TRP A 210 8.30 -7.92 12.68
C TRP A 210 8.77 -6.65 11.95
N GLN A 211 8.89 -5.53 12.67
CA GLN A 211 9.32 -4.26 12.07
C GLN A 211 10.74 -4.37 11.47
N ALA A 212 11.63 -5.05 12.14
CA ALA A 212 12.98 -5.29 11.64
C ALA A 212 12.95 -6.10 10.34
N GLU A 213 12.17 -7.19 10.28
CA GLU A 213 12.06 -8.02 9.07
C GLU A 213 11.41 -7.27 7.90
N VAL A 214 10.42 -6.40 8.18
CA VAL A 214 9.82 -5.52 7.16
C VAL A 214 10.85 -4.56 6.57
N VAL A 215 11.60 -3.86 7.42
CA VAL A 215 12.62 -2.90 6.97
C VAL A 215 13.72 -3.61 6.18
N GLU A 216 14.24 -4.72 6.68
CA GLU A 216 15.27 -5.51 6.01
C GLU A 216 14.80 -6.02 4.64
N SER A 217 13.56 -6.49 4.55
CA SER A 217 13.01 -7.01 3.29
C SER A 217 12.82 -5.91 2.24
N GLU A 218 12.47 -4.70 2.67
CA GLU A 218 12.36 -3.57 1.75
C GLU A 218 13.74 -3.08 1.28
N GLU A 219 14.75 -3.09 2.14
CA GLU A 219 16.13 -2.76 1.76
C GLU A 219 16.66 -3.69 0.66
N TRP A 220 16.25 -4.96 0.65
CA TRP A 220 16.63 -5.90 -0.41
C TRP A 220 15.88 -5.70 -1.73
N LEU A 221 14.70 -5.10 -1.72
CA LEU A 221 14.01 -4.67 -2.94
C LEU A 221 14.67 -3.44 -3.59
N GLY A 222 15.65 -2.85 -2.91
CA GLY A 222 16.32 -1.65 -3.37
C GLY A 222 15.62 -0.36 -2.95
N ILE A 223 15.68 0.65 -3.81
CA ILE A 223 15.09 1.95 -3.49
C ILE A 223 13.59 1.92 -3.81
N ILE A 224 12.78 2.04 -2.76
CA ILE A 224 11.33 2.14 -2.89
C ILE A 224 10.93 3.61 -2.74
N PHE A 225 10.26 4.15 -3.75
CA PHE A 225 9.66 5.47 -3.73
C PHE A 225 8.24 5.37 -3.18
N TRP A 226 8.05 5.77 -1.93
CA TRP A 226 6.74 5.75 -1.30
C TRP A 226 5.94 7.02 -1.63
N ILE A 227 4.64 6.84 -1.88
CA ILE A 227 3.63 7.91 -1.94
C ILE A 227 2.57 7.59 -0.90
N GLU A 228 2.39 8.47 0.07
CA GLU A 228 1.38 8.34 1.13
C GLU A 228 0.30 9.39 0.97
N CYS A 229 -0.95 8.95 0.98
CA CYS A 229 -2.11 9.82 0.99
C CYS A 229 -2.66 9.94 2.42
N LEU A 230 -2.49 11.10 3.04
CA LEU A 230 -3.09 11.37 4.33
C LEU A 230 -4.49 11.94 4.15
N HIS A 231 -5.42 11.48 4.97
CA HIS A 231 -6.82 11.90 4.93
C HIS A 231 -7.19 12.68 6.18
N HIS A 232 -8.09 13.64 5.99
CA HIS A 232 -8.87 14.21 7.06
C HIS A 232 -9.83 13.16 7.64
N PRO A 233 -10.28 13.32 8.88
CA PRO A 233 -11.29 12.44 9.46
C PRO A 233 -12.60 12.33 8.67
N ASN A 234 -12.90 13.30 7.80
CA ASN A 234 -14.04 13.27 6.88
C ASN A 234 -13.79 12.47 5.59
N GLY A 235 -12.63 11.82 5.46
CA GLY A 235 -12.26 11.01 4.30
C GLY A 235 -11.71 11.78 3.10
N GLN A 236 -11.65 13.12 3.16
CA GLN A 236 -11.03 13.91 2.09
C GLN A 236 -9.50 13.82 2.17
N ILE A 237 -8.83 13.90 1.02
CA ILE A 237 -7.38 13.97 0.96
C ILE A 237 -6.93 15.26 1.64
N GLN A 238 -6.03 15.11 2.60
CA GLN A 238 -5.40 16.21 3.33
C GLN A 238 -4.13 16.66 2.63
N THR A 239 -3.23 15.70 2.41
CA THR A 239 -1.94 15.95 1.77
C THR A 239 -1.37 14.66 1.18
N LEU A 240 -0.46 14.82 0.22
CA LEU A 240 0.39 13.75 -0.26
C LEU A 240 1.80 13.95 0.30
N LEU A 241 2.38 12.86 0.77
CA LEU A 241 3.78 12.78 1.20
C LEU A 241 4.50 11.78 0.31
N SER A 242 5.78 12.03 0.02
CA SER A 242 6.62 11.06 -0.69
C SER A 242 8.03 11.02 -0.14
N GLY A 243 8.72 9.92 -0.38
CA GLY A 243 10.10 9.73 0.05
C GLY A 243 10.43 8.29 0.44
N ASP A 244 11.54 8.12 1.15
CA ASP A 244 11.85 6.86 1.80
C ASP A 244 10.98 6.61 3.05
N ARG A 245 10.87 5.35 3.47
CA ARG A 245 10.05 4.95 4.63
C ARG A 245 10.38 5.74 5.91
N LYS A 246 11.67 5.93 6.21
CA LYS A 246 12.12 6.56 7.47
C LYS A 246 11.75 8.04 7.49
N SER A 247 12.06 8.75 6.42
CA SER A 247 11.76 10.17 6.28
C SER A 247 10.26 10.44 6.26
N LEU A 248 9.46 9.55 5.62
CA LEU A 248 8.00 9.64 5.63
C LEU A 248 7.40 9.41 7.01
N SER A 249 7.97 8.54 7.84
CA SER A 249 7.51 8.37 9.22
C SER A 249 7.56 9.69 9.99
N VAL A 250 8.67 10.42 9.88
CA VAL A 250 8.85 11.73 10.53
C VAL A 250 7.90 12.79 9.94
N ALA A 251 7.77 12.85 8.61
CA ALA A 251 6.89 13.81 7.93
C ALA A 251 5.42 13.57 8.29
N ARG A 252 5.00 12.32 8.42
CA ARG A 252 3.65 11.92 8.82
C ARG A 252 3.35 12.35 10.26
N GLU A 253 4.26 12.08 11.21
CA GLU A 253 4.12 12.51 12.59
C GLU A 253 3.99 14.03 12.70
N ALA A 254 4.81 14.78 11.96
CA ALA A 254 4.71 16.24 11.90
C ALA A 254 3.36 16.71 11.31
N SER A 255 2.86 16.02 10.29
CA SER A 255 1.55 16.34 9.68
C SER A 255 0.40 16.10 10.65
N TYR A 256 0.46 15.05 11.46
CA TYR A 256 -0.58 14.74 12.44
C TYR A 256 -0.49 15.61 13.71
N SER A 257 0.70 16.01 14.15
CA SER A 257 0.87 16.85 15.34
C SER A 257 0.28 18.26 15.18
N ASN A 258 0.11 18.72 13.94
CA ASN A 258 -0.59 19.96 13.63
C ASN A 258 -2.12 19.88 13.83
N TYR A 259 -2.65 18.69 14.07
CA TYR A 259 -4.04 18.48 14.41
C TYR A 259 -4.16 18.27 15.92
N SER A 260 -4.44 19.35 16.65
CA SER A 260 -4.97 19.26 18.01
C SER A 260 -6.33 18.54 17.92
N THR A 261 -6.34 17.23 18.05
CA THR A 261 -7.59 16.48 18.16
C THR A 261 -8.28 16.87 19.45
N PRO A 262 -9.57 17.30 19.42
CA PRO A 262 -10.38 17.29 20.63
C PRO A 262 -10.41 15.84 21.13
N SER A 263 -10.06 15.63 22.38
CA SER A 263 -9.85 14.31 23.02
C SER A 263 -11.12 13.47 23.25
N THR A 264 -12.14 13.58 22.40
CA THR A 264 -13.45 12.96 22.63
C THR A 264 -14.07 12.29 21.40
N SER A 265 -13.30 11.88 20.41
CA SER A 265 -13.86 10.99 19.41
C SER A 265 -13.83 9.55 19.91
N PRO A 266 -14.96 8.83 19.92
CA PRO A 266 -14.93 7.42 20.28
C PRO A 266 -14.05 6.68 19.29
N VAL A 267 -13.04 6.01 19.79
CA VAL A 267 -12.23 5.07 19.03
C VAL A 267 -13.18 4.07 18.37
N PRO A 268 -13.14 3.86 17.05
CA PRO A 268 -13.93 2.81 16.44
C PRO A 268 -13.54 1.50 17.12
N GLN A 269 -14.45 0.92 17.89
CA GLN A 269 -14.24 -0.38 18.49
C GLN A 269 -14.23 -1.41 17.36
N MET A 270 -13.11 -2.05 17.18
CA MET A 270 -13.02 -3.23 16.32
C MET A 270 -13.84 -4.32 17.01
N ILE A 271 -15.05 -4.59 16.51
CA ILE A 271 -15.86 -5.70 16.98
C ILE A 271 -15.21 -6.97 16.42
N VAL A 272 -14.42 -7.63 17.26
CA VAL A 272 -13.98 -9.00 16.99
C VAL A 272 -15.21 -9.86 17.27
N LEU A 273 -15.90 -10.30 16.24
CA LEU A 273 -16.96 -11.29 16.38
C LEU A 273 -16.28 -12.64 16.69
N ASP A 274 -16.48 -13.11 17.91
CA ASP A 274 -16.15 -14.48 18.30
C ASP A 274 -16.91 -15.43 17.37
N VAL A 275 -16.19 -16.21 16.59
CA VAL A 275 -16.78 -17.25 15.77
C VAL A 275 -16.94 -18.46 16.67
N PRO A 276 -18.17 -18.93 16.95
CA PRO A 276 -18.35 -20.14 17.73
C PRO A 276 -17.68 -21.33 17.03
N LYS A 277 -17.05 -22.18 17.86
CA LYS A 277 -16.32 -23.40 17.44
C LYS A 277 -17.21 -24.38 16.71
#